data_02f9396e3ac7c9645aa2e21cf73e846c
#
_entry.id   02f9396e3ac7c9645aa2e21cf73e846c
#
_cell.length_a   1.000
_cell.length_b   1.000
_cell.length_c   1.000
_cell.angle_alpha   90.00
_cell.angle_beta   90.00
_cell.angle_gamma   90.00
#
_symmetry.space_group_name_H-M   'P 1'
#
loop_
_entity.id
_entity.type
_entity.pdbx_description
1 polymer ?
#
loop_
_entity_poly.entity_id
_entity_poly.type
_entity_poly.pdbx_seq_one_letter_code
_entity_poly.pdbx_strand_id
1 'polypeptide(L)'
;MTSTRPSVDLSLRDAYLRRLGFDAPPPPTAATLFAVHRAQVERVPYESVWVWLGERRTIEPLDSVRYLAGGRGGYCYHQNGAMATLLGWLGFHVHWHVGGVQGHPDAKANVDGNHLALTVSALPTADNPGGEWFVDAGLGDGPHEPMPLRTGTYTQGPHTYGLRPSEVAPGGWRFDADPSMSLHGMDFLPGEATPADLTAEHERLQAAPDSSFVRTLVAFRRDADGVDFLRGLVLKRLDATGETIRELTSAPEWHSCLADLFGLTLSEVDTQRKTLLWHRVTAAHEKWLAGSRQ
;
A
#
# COMPACT_ATOMS: atom_id res chain seq x y z
N MET A 1 -19.58 20.40 -6.03
CA MET A 1 -20.39 19.20 -5.80
C MET A 1 -20.00 18.66 -4.43
N THR A 2 -20.94 18.56 -3.48
CA THR A 2 -20.67 18.07 -2.13
C THR A 2 -20.36 16.58 -2.22
N SER A 3 -19.12 16.21 -1.96
CA SER A 3 -18.73 14.83 -1.74
C SER A 3 -19.60 14.27 -0.61
N THR A 4 -20.57 13.43 -0.94
CA THR A 4 -21.36 12.70 0.06
C THR A 4 -20.43 11.69 0.72
N ARG A 5 -19.95 12.03 1.92
CA ARG A 5 -19.23 11.06 2.77
C ARG A 5 -20.11 9.80 2.87
N PRO A 6 -19.58 8.60 2.62
CA PRO A 6 -20.35 7.39 2.83
C PRO A 6 -20.85 7.35 4.27
N SER A 7 -22.08 6.91 4.46
CA SER A 7 -22.64 6.76 5.81
C SER A 7 -21.71 5.89 6.65
N VAL A 8 -21.49 6.28 7.90
CA VAL A 8 -20.56 5.55 8.79
C VAL A 8 -21.15 4.18 9.12
N ASP A 9 -20.52 3.11 8.64
CA ASP A 9 -20.78 1.77 9.14
C ASP A 9 -19.96 1.59 10.44
N LEU A 10 -20.61 1.77 11.58
CA LEU A 10 -19.96 1.75 12.89
C LEU A 10 -19.31 0.41 13.19
N SER A 11 -19.93 -0.70 12.79
CA SER A 11 -19.43 -2.04 13.08
C SER A 11 -18.15 -2.32 12.25
N LEU A 12 -18.14 -1.91 11.00
CA LEU A 12 -17.02 -2.06 10.11
C LEU A 12 -15.84 -1.14 10.49
N ARG A 13 -16.15 0.11 10.87
CA ARG A 13 -15.16 1.04 11.44
C ARG A 13 -14.47 0.44 12.66
N ASP A 14 -15.24 -0.06 13.61
CA ASP A 14 -14.71 -0.58 14.86
C ASP A 14 -13.94 -1.90 14.64
N ALA A 15 -14.34 -2.73 13.68
CA ALA A 15 -13.59 -3.91 13.28
C ALA A 15 -12.23 -3.53 12.69
N TYR A 16 -12.20 -2.51 11.83
CA TYR A 16 -10.95 -2.05 11.24
C TYR A 16 -10.04 -1.38 12.27
N LEU A 17 -10.58 -0.55 13.17
CA LEU A 17 -9.82 0.04 14.27
C LEU A 17 -9.19 -1.04 15.16
N ARG A 18 -9.94 -2.10 15.54
CA ARG A 18 -9.37 -3.22 16.30
C ARG A 18 -8.22 -3.91 15.59
N ARG A 19 -8.33 -4.11 14.26
CA ARG A 19 -7.19 -4.66 13.48
C ARG A 19 -5.96 -3.76 13.56
N LEU A 20 -6.16 -2.45 13.58
CA LEU A 20 -5.09 -1.47 13.75
C LEU A 20 -4.63 -1.32 15.21
N GLY A 21 -5.31 -1.96 16.18
CA GLY A 21 -4.95 -1.94 17.59
C GLY A 21 -5.53 -0.77 18.38
N PHE A 22 -6.65 -0.21 17.91
CA PHE A 22 -7.39 0.81 18.62
C PHE A 22 -8.66 0.21 19.25
N ASP A 23 -8.83 0.41 20.54
CA ASP A 23 -10.01 -0.07 21.28
C ASP A 23 -11.24 0.83 21.09
N ALA A 24 -11.04 2.09 20.75
CA ALA A 24 -12.09 3.07 20.50
C ALA A 24 -11.68 4.07 19.41
N PRO A 25 -12.65 4.73 18.75
CA PRO A 25 -12.37 5.74 17.75
C PRO A 25 -11.61 6.94 18.36
N PRO A 26 -10.37 7.21 17.91
CA PRO A 26 -9.61 8.36 18.40
C PRO A 26 -10.07 9.67 17.73
N PRO A 27 -9.85 10.83 18.37
CA PRO A 27 -10.19 12.13 17.79
C PRO A 27 -9.30 12.48 16.58
N PRO A 28 -9.78 13.32 15.63
CA PRO A 28 -9.03 13.70 14.43
C PRO A 28 -7.92 14.72 14.75
N THR A 29 -6.79 14.25 15.24
CA THR A 29 -5.61 15.04 15.55
C THR A 29 -4.40 14.57 14.69
N ALA A 30 -3.35 15.39 14.58
CA ALA A 30 -2.13 14.99 13.90
C ALA A 30 -1.52 13.73 14.54
N ALA A 31 -1.50 13.62 15.87
CA ALA A 31 -1.03 12.42 16.56
C ALA A 31 -1.83 11.17 16.16
N THR A 32 -3.15 11.30 16.00
CA THR A 32 -4.02 10.21 15.52
C THR A 32 -3.71 9.86 14.07
N LEU A 33 -3.54 10.84 13.18
CA LEU A 33 -3.19 10.59 11.77
C LEU A 33 -1.91 9.76 11.68
N PHE A 34 -0.87 10.15 12.40
CA PHE A 34 0.39 9.42 12.46
C PHE A 34 0.22 8.01 13.05
N ALA A 35 -0.52 7.88 14.14
CA ALA A 35 -0.74 6.58 14.78
C ALA A 35 -1.53 5.61 13.89
N VAL A 36 -2.57 6.08 13.19
CA VAL A 36 -3.38 5.27 12.27
C VAL A 36 -2.53 4.84 11.06
N HIS A 37 -1.75 5.76 10.49
CA HIS A 37 -0.88 5.46 9.35
C HIS A 37 0.16 4.39 9.71
N ARG A 38 0.93 4.59 10.81
CA ARG A 38 1.89 3.60 11.30
C ARG A 38 1.24 2.24 11.52
N ALA A 39 0.12 2.24 12.25
CA ALA A 39 -0.59 1.00 12.54
C ALA A 39 -1.04 0.26 11.27
N GLN A 40 -1.41 0.99 10.21
CA GLN A 40 -1.79 0.39 8.95
C GLN A 40 -0.59 -0.27 8.26
N VAL A 41 0.50 0.44 8.04
CA VAL A 41 1.67 -0.10 7.32
C VAL A 41 2.38 -1.22 8.10
N GLU A 42 2.25 -1.23 9.43
CA GLU A 42 2.81 -2.25 10.31
C GLU A 42 1.94 -3.50 10.44
N ARG A 43 0.61 -3.38 10.35
CA ARG A 43 -0.33 -4.46 10.71
C ARG A 43 -1.14 -4.99 9.54
N VAL A 44 -1.25 -4.22 8.46
CA VAL A 44 -1.99 -4.60 7.26
C VAL A 44 -1.02 -4.71 6.09
N PRO A 45 -0.73 -5.92 5.61
CA PRO A 45 0.26 -6.07 4.55
C PRO A 45 -0.26 -5.49 3.24
N TYR A 46 0.62 -4.82 2.49
CA TYR A 46 0.42 -4.64 1.06
C TYR A 46 0.62 -5.99 0.38
N GLU A 47 -0.36 -6.49 -0.39
CA GLU A 47 -0.24 -7.85 -0.94
C GLU A 47 -1.04 -8.07 -2.23
N SER A 48 -0.59 -9.01 -3.03
CA SER A 48 -1.27 -9.50 -4.24
C SER A 48 -1.66 -10.98 -4.18
N VAL A 49 -1.67 -11.59 -2.99
CA VAL A 49 -1.98 -13.02 -2.79
C VAL A 49 -3.36 -13.38 -3.34
N TRP A 50 -4.34 -12.48 -3.20
CA TRP A 50 -5.69 -12.66 -3.73
C TRP A 50 -5.72 -12.80 -5.27
N VAL A 51 -4.87 -12.07 -6.00
CA VAL A 51 -4.71 -12.23 -7.47
C VAL A 51 -4.25 -13.67 -7.79
N TRP A 52 -3.29 -14.18 -7.02
CA TRP A 52 -2.74 -15.53 -7.17
C TRP A 52 -3.70 -16.64 -6.73
N LEU A 53 -4.64 -16.33 -5.84
CA LEU A 53 -5.76 -17.20 -5.51
C LEU A 53 -6.87 -17.18 -6.57
N GLY A 54 -6.76 -16.32 -7.61
CA GLY A 54 -7.77 -16.18 -8.66
C GLY A 54 -9.00 -15.41 -8.20
N GLU A 55 -8.90 -14.66 -7.10
CA GLU A 55 -9.98 -13.80 -6.63
C GLU A 55 -10.08 -12.55 -7.51
N ARG A 56 -11.29 -11.99 -7.59
CA ARG A 56 -11.54 -10.67 -8.15
C ARG A 56 -12.00 -9.75 -7.04
N ARG A 57 -11.43 -8.57 -6.98
CA ARG A 57 -11.78 -7.57 -5.96
C ARG A 57 -12.16 -6.25 -6.61
N THR A 58 -13.04 -5.52 -5.97
CA THR A 58 -13.38 -4.15 -6.34
C THR A 58 -12.50 -3.18 -5.55
N ILE A 59 -12.39 -1.95 -6.02
CA ILE A 59 -11.74 -0.85 -5.29
C ILE A 59 -12.75 0.07 -4.61
N GLU A 60 -14.01 -0.37 -4.51
CA GLU A 60 -15.02 0.36 -3.75
C GLU A 60 -14.56 0.54 -2.30
N PRO A 61 -14.68 1.76 -1.75
CA PRO A 61 -14.12 2.09 -0.44
C PRO A 61 -14.55 1.14 0.68
N LEU A 62 -15.84 0.80 0.75
CA LEU A 62 -16.37 -0.09 1.78
C LEU A 62 -15.90 -1.53 1.62
N ASP A 63 -15.72 -2.01 0.39
CA ASP A 63 -15.19 -3.33 0.14
C ASP A 63 -13.70 -3.39 0.52
N SER A 64 -12.94 -2.35 0.21
CA SER A 64 -11.55 -2.22 0.66
C SER A 64 -11.44 -2.32 2.18
N VAL A 65 -12.30 -1.60 2.92
CA VAL A 65 -12.35 -1.72 4.40
C VAL A 65 -12.70 -3.14 4.83
N ARG A 66 -13.66 -3.81 4.17
CA ARG A 66 -14.03 -5.21 4.51
C ARG A 66 -12.87 -6.17 4.32
N TYR A 67 -12.12 -6.06 3.22
CA TYR A 67 -10.93 -6.90 3.00
C TYR A 67 -9.89 -6.71 4.11
N LEU A 68 -9.56 -5.47 4.43
CA LEU A 68 -8.54 -5.17 5.42
C LEU A 68 -8.99 -5.52 6.84
N ALA A 69 -10.20 -5.15 7.24
CA ALA A 69 -10.77 -5.52 8.55
C ALA A 69 -10.93 -7.04 8.73
N GLY A 70 -11.16 -7.78 7.63
CA GLY A 70 -11.33 -9.23 7.60
C GLY A 70 -10.03 -10.04 7.66
N GLY A 71 -8.87 -9.43 7.91
CA GLY A 71 -7.61 -10.17 8.06
C GLY A 71 -6.78 -10.29 6.79
N ARG A 72 -7.24 -9.72 5.67
CA ARG A 72 -6.47 -9.67 4.41
C ARG A 72 -5.77 -8.31 4.26
N GLY A 73 -4.95 -8.21 3.25
CA GLY A 73 -4.39 -6.97 2.77
C GLY A 73 -4.96 -6.59 1.41
N GLY A 74 -4.17 -5.90 0.62
CA GLY A 74 -4.46 -5.51 -0.75
C GLY A 74 -3.35 -4.59 -1.27
N TYR A 75 -3.41 -4.21 -2.52
CA TYR A 75 -2.46 -3.25 -3.08
C TYR A 75 -2.97 -1.80 -2.95
N CYS A 76 -2.31 -0.84 -3.61
CA CYS A 76 -2.48 0.60 -3.39
C CYS A 76 -3.93 1.08 -3.25
N TYR A 77 -4.82 0.69 -4.15
CA TYR A 77 -6.21 1.13 -4.12
C TYR A 77 -6.96 0.64 -2.88
N HIS A 78 -6.71 -0.61 -2.45
CA HIS A 78 -7.35 -1.16 -1.26
C HIS A 78 -6.79 -0.52 0.01
N GLN A 79 -5.46 -0.37 0.10
CA GLN A 79 -4.78 0.22 1.25
C GLN A 79 -5.23 1.68 1.45
N ASN A 80 -5.09 2.49 0.40
CA ASN A 80 -5.42 3.91 0.48
C ASN A 80 -6.94 4.15 0.48
N GLY A 81 -7.73 3.36 -0.24
CA GLY A 81 -9.19 3.44 -0.20
C GLY A 81 -9.77 3.15 1.19
N ALA A 82 -9.27 2.12 1.86
CA ALA A 82 -9.66 1.80 3.22
C ALA A 82 -9.18 2.85 4.23
N MET A 83 -7.91 3.31 4.12
CA MET A 83 -7.35 4.37 4.95
C MET A 83 -8.19 5.65 4.85
N ALA A 84 -8.46 6.11 3.63
CA ALA A 84 -9.27 7.31 3.39
C ALA A 84 -10.67 7.20 3.98
N THR A 85 -11.29 6.03 3.85
CA THR A 85 -12.61 5.76 4.42
C THR A 85 -12.58 5.84 5.95
N LEU A 86 -11.61 5.17 6.58
CA LEU A 86 -11.45 5.21 8.04
C LEU A 86 -11.17 6.64 8.53
N LEU A 87 -10.22 7.33 7.93
CA LEU A 87 -9.89 8.71 8.31
C LEU A 87 -11.10 9.64 8.15
N GLY A 88 -11.88 9.48 7.06
CA GLY A 88 -13.13 10.22 6.87
C GLY A 88 -14.17 9.93 7.95
N TRP A 89 -14.30 8.68 8.41
CA TRP A 89 -15.18 8.29 9.52
C TRP A 89 -14.70 8.84 10.86
N LEU A 90 -13.39 9.04 11.02
CA LEU A 90 -12.82 9.69 12.22
C LEU A 90 -12.92 11.22 12.18
N GLY A 91 -13.35 11.82 11.05
CA GLY A 91 -13.56 13.26 10.91
C GLY A 91 -12.43 14.04 10.25
N PHE A 92 -11.45 13.38 9.66
CA PHE A 92 -10.41 14.03 8.86
C PHE A 92 -10.94 14.51 7.50
N HIS A 93 -10.31 15.54 6.95
CA HIS A 93 -10.52 16.01 5.58
C HIS A 93 -9.52 15.32 4.65
N VAL A 94 -9.95 14.23 4.02
CA VAL A 94 -9.13 13.39 3.14
C VAL A 94 -9.46 13.66 1.69
N HIS A 95 -8.43 13.78 0.85
CA HIS A 95 -8.55 13.98 -0.59
C HIS A 95 -7.89 12.82 -1.33
N TRP A 96 -8.55 12.37 -2.38
CA TRP A 96 -8.08 11.31 -3.27
C TRP A 96 -7.45 11.92 -4.51
N HIS A 97 -6.35 11.35 -4.99
CA HIS A 97 -5.65 11.83 -6.18
C HIS A 97 -5.30 10.67 -7.12
N VAL A 98 -5.48 10.91 -8.42
CA VAL A 98 -4.96 9.99 -9.44
C VAL A 98 -3.44 10.08 -9.44
N GLY A 99 -2.77 8.96 -9.20
CA GLY A 99 -1.32 8.86 -9.16
C GLY A 99 -0.78 7.94 -10.26
N GLY A 100 0.55 8.03 -10.46
CA GLY A 100 1.30 7.16 -11.34
C GLY A 100 2.63 6.80 -10.72
N VAL A 101 2.82 5.52 -10.35
CA VAL A 101 4.08 5.01 -9.82
C VAL A 101 5.07 4.77 -10.96
N GLN A 102 6.25 5.38 -10.82
CA GLN A 102 7.41 5.08 -11.63
C GLN A 102 8.24 3.99 -10.93
N GLY A 103 8.12 2.75 -11.43
CA GLY A 103 8.78 1.58 -10.81
C GLY A 103 10.28 1.51 -11.07
N HIS A 104 10.82 2.22 -12.08
CA HIS A 104 12.23 2.20 -12.44
C HIS A 104 12.70 3.58 -12.91
N PRO A 105 13.95 4.00 -12.66
CA PRO A 105 14.47 5.30 -13.11
C PRO A 105 14.34 5.55 -14.61
N ASP A 106 14.52 4.51 -15.43
CA ASP A 106 14.43 4.61 -16.89
C ASP A 106 12.97 4.58 -17.41
N ALA A 107 11.99 4.28 -16.55
CA ALA A 107 10.60 4.35 -16.92
C ALA A 107 10.16 5.82 -16.99
N LYS A 108 9.29 6.13 -17.95
CA LYS A 108 8.73 7.47 -18.05
C LYS A 108 7.79 7.76 -16.85
N ALA A 109 8.04 8.84 -16.14
CA ALA A 109 7.09 9.34 -15.13
C ALA A 109 5.75 9.72 -15.79
N ASN A 110 4.64 9.38 -15.15
CA ASN A 110 3.29 9.63 -15.64
C ASN A 110 2.29 9.72 -14.47
N VAL A 111 1.02 9.92 -14.80
CA VAL A 111 -0.15 9.89 -13.89
C VAL A 111 -1.26 9.07 -14.53
N ASP A 112 -0.94 7.82 -14.89
CA ASP A 112 -1.81 6.92 -15.64
C ASP A 112 -2.90 6.22 -14.78
N GLY A 113 -2.95 6.54 -13.49
CA GLY A 113 -3.94 6.00 -12.58
C GLY A 113 -3.55 4.64 -11.97
N ASN A 114 -2.31 4.18 -12.15
CA ASN A 114 -1.86 2.93 -11.53
C ASN A 114 -1.65 3.02 -10.01
N HIS A 115 -1.96 4.18 -9.43
CA HIS A 115 -1.89 4.43 -7.99
C HIS A 115 -3.00 5.38 -7.53
N LEU A 116 -3.52 5.14 -6.33
CA LEU A 116 -4.34 6.08 -5.58
C LEU A 116 -3.47 6.75 -4.53
N ALA A 117 -3.21 8.04 -4.65
CA ALA A 117 -2.52 8.83 -3.62
C ALA A 117 -3.52 9.57 -2.73
N LEU A 118 -3.15 9.86 -1.49
CA LEU A 118 -3.98 10.59 -0.54
C LEU A 118 -3.28 11.83 0.02
N THR A 119 -4.08 12.86 0.29
CA THR A 119 -3.68 13.97 1.15
C THR A 119 -4.73 14.20 2.25
N VAL A 120 -4.28 14.77 3.37
CA VAL A 120 -5.16 15.23 4.46
C VAL A 120 -4.93 16.72 4.66
N SER A 121 -6.02 17.50 4.73
CA SER A 121 -5.97 18.94 4.90
C SER A 121 -6.57 19.39 6.23
N ALA A 122 -6.46 20.69 6.52
CA ALA A 122 -6.99 21.35 7.71
C ALA A 122 -6.48 20.76 9.04
N LEU A 123 -5.24 20.28 9.09
CA LEU A 123 -4.62 19.67 10.27
C LEU A 123 -3.28 20.37 10.62
N PRO A 124 -3.31 21.64 11.04
CA PRO A 124 -2.08 22.40 11.32
C PRO A 124 -1.38 21.89 12.58
N THR A 125 -0.04 21.94 12.53
CA THR A 125 0.87 21.72 13.66
C THR A 125 1.92 22.81 13.71
N ALA A 126 2.71 22.87 14.80
CA ALA A 126 3.82 23.82 14.90
C ALA A 126 4.81 23.65 13.73
N ASP A 127 5.12 22.39 13.36
CA ASP A 127 6.07 22.07 12.30
C ASP A 127 5.44 22.08 10.90
N ASN A 128 4.11 22.04 10.79
CA ASN A 128 3.36 22.13 9.55
C ASN A 128 2.15 23.06 9.70
N PRO A 129 2.37 24.39 9.77
CA PRO A 129 1.30 25.37 9.96
C PRO A 129 0.29 25.41 8.80
N GLY A 130 0.66 24.96 7.59
CA GLY A 130 -0.26 24.81 6.46
C GLY A 130 -1.29 23.71 6.67
N GLY A 131 -0.99 22.73 7.50
CA GLY A 131 -1.92 21.67 7.87
C GLY A 131 -2.25 20.68 6.75
N GLU A 132 -1.43 20.63 5.70
CA GLU A 132 -1.58 19.68 4.60
C GLU A 132 -0.53 18.57 4.70
N TRP A 133 -0.99 17.32 4.53
CA TRP A 133 -0.18 16.12 4.74
C TRP A 133 -0.31 15.19 3.54
N PHE A 134 0.82 14.69 3.06
CA PHE A 134 0.87 13.52 2.18
C PHE A 134 0.72 12.27 3.05
N VAL A 135 -0.25 11.42 2.69
CA VAL A 135 -0.63 10.22 3.44
C VAL A 135 -0.72 9.06 2.47
N ASP A 136 0.17 8.11 2.56
CA ASP A 136 0.18 6.99 1.60
C ASP A 136 0.65 5.68 2.24
N ALA A 137 -0.31 4.81 2.54
CA ALA A 137 -0.07 3.45 3.01
C ALA A 137 -0.06 2.42 1.87
N GLY A 138 -0.21 2.88 0.62
CA GLY A 138 -0.38 2.05 -0.57
C GLY A 138 0.85 1.85 -1.43
N LEU A 139 2.03 2.32 -1.00
CA LEU A 139 3.28 2.15 -1.76
C LEU A 139 4.06 0.87 -1.39
N GLY A 140 3.58 0.09 -0.43
CA GLY A 140 4.23 -1.15 0.00
C GLY A 140 5.45 -0.87 0.90
N ASP A 141 6.57 -0.50 0.30
CA ASP A 141 7.79 -0.09 0.98
C ASP A 141 7.92 1.45 1.16
N GLY A 142 6.81 2.18 1.02
CA GLY A 142 6.74 3.63 1.16
C GLY A 142 6.92 4.17 2.57
N PRO A 143 6.47 5.43 2.82
CA PRO A 143 6.65 6.09 4.09
C PRO A 143 6.02 5.34 5.28
N HIS A 144 6.71 5.31 6.41
CA HIS A 144 6.17 4.80 7.67
C HIS A 144 5.20 5.78 8.33
N GLU A 145 5.38 7.08 8.08
CA GLU A 145 4.58 8.16 8.65
C GLU A 145 4.14 9.16 7.57
N PRO A 146 3.02 9.88 7.79
CA PRO A 146 2.65 11.00 6.96
C PRO A 146 3.76 12.06 6.87
N MET A 147 3.84 12.75 5.74
CA MET A 147 4.80 13.83 5.53
C MET A 147 4.07 15.14 5.28
N PRO A 148 4.59 16.31 5.77
CA PRO A 148 4.04 17.61 5.38
C PRO A 148 4.03 17.73 3.86
N LEU A 149 2.89 18.12 3.26
CA LEU A 149 2.76 18.32 1.82
C LEU A 149 3.42 19.64 1.41
N ARG A 150 4.74 19.64 1.42
CA ARG A 150 5.59 20.76 1.01
C ARG A 150 6.90 20.25 0.43
N THR A 151 7.54 21.06 -0.39
CA THR A 151 8.85 20.72 -0.95
C THR A 151 9.86 20.52 0.17
N GLY A 152 10.55 19.37 0.15
CA GLY A 152 11.55 19.03 1.15
C GLY A 152 11.99 17.58 1.09
N THR A 153 12.92 17.25 1.98
CA THR A 153 13.45 15.91 2.19
C THR A 153 13.07 15.45 3.59
N TYR A 154 12.61 14.22 3.71
CA TYR A 154 12.05 13.64 4.93
C TYR A 154 12.70 12.31 5.25
N THR A 155 13.36 12.21 6.40
CA THR A 155 14.00 10.97 6.85
C THR A 155 13.10 10.24 7.85
N GLN A 156 12.85 8.95 7.61
CA GLN A 156 12.04 8.07 8.47
C GLN A 156 12.76 6.72 8.63
N GLY A 157 13.34 6.51 9.80
CA GLY A 157 14.23 5.37 10.03
C GLY A 157 15.43 5.41 9.08
N PRO A 158 15.76 4.32 8.37
CA PRO A 158 16.90 4.28 7.45
C PRO A 158 16.63 4.95 6.09
N HIS A 159 15.41 5.36 5.78
CA HIS A 159 15.00 5.81 4.45
C HIS A 159 14.83 7.32 4.37
N THR A 160 15.10 7.89 3.20
CA THR A 160 14.98 9.31 2.92
C THR A 160 14.11 9.54 1.68
N TYR A 161 13.06 10.33 1.84
CA TYR A 161 12.07 10.63 0.81
C TYR A 161 12.11 12.09 0.40
N GLY A 162 11.69 12.38 -0.83
CA GLY A 162 11.48 13.75 -1.31
C GLY A 162 10.01 14.04 -1.61
N LEU A 163 9.59 15.28 -1.38
CA LEU A 163 8.37 15.83 -1.96
C LEU A 163 8.70 17.11 -2.72
N ARG A 164 8.19 17.26 -3.93
CA ARG A 164 8.37 18.43 -4.79
C ARG A 164 7.21 18.58 -5.77
N PRO A 165 7.04 19.76 -6.39
CA PRO A 165 6.12 19.91 -7.51
C PRO A 165 6.41 18.89 -8.62
N SER A 166 5.36 18.31 -9.20
CA SER A 166 5.49 17.36 -10.31
C SER A 166 5.81 18.08 -11.63
N GLU A 167 6.67 17.47 -12.43
CA GLU A 167 7.00 17.94 -13.78
C GLU A 167 6.01 17.41 -14.83
N VAL A 168 5.28 16.32 -14.50
CA VAL A 168 4.34 15.65 -15.42
C VAL A 168 2.87 15.86 -15.04
N ALA A 169 2.61 16.37 -13.82
CA ALA A 169 1.28 16.70 -13.30
C ALA A 169 1.25 18.19 -12.88
N PRO A 170 0.93 19.13 -13.79
CA PRO A 170 0.91 20.56 -13.47
C PRO A 170 0.04 20.88 -12.26
N GLY A 171 0.61 21.53 -11.25
CA GLY A 171 -0.04 21.82 -9.96
C GLY A 171 -0.12 20.63 -9.01
N GLY A 172 0.32 19.46 -9.44
CA GLY A 172 0.43 18.25 -8.62
C GLY A 172 1.80 18.09 -7.98
N TRP A 173 2.01 16.93 -7.38
CA TRP A 173 3.19 16.63 -6.57
C TRP A 173 3.93 15.41 -7.08
N ARG A 174 5.21 15.38 -6.80
CA ARG A 174 6.09 14.22 -6.95
C ARG A 174 6.58 13.78 -5.59
N PHE A 175 6.37 12.50 -5.29
CA PHE A 175 7.06 11.76 -4.24
C PHE A 175 8.29 11.10 -4.87
N ASP A 176 9.48 11.43 -4.39
CA ASP A 176 10.74 10.76 -4.74
C ASP A 176 11.04 9.72 -3.66
N ALA A 177 11.18 8.47 -4.06
CA ALA A 177 11.42 7.35 -3.15
C ALA A 177 12.91 7.27 -2.76
N ASP A 178 13.20 6.66 -1.62
CA ASP A 178 14.56 6.29 -1.25
C ASP A 178 15.13 5.31 -2.31
N PRO A 179 16.39 5.46 -2.75
CA PRO A 179 16.99 4.60 -3.78
C PRO A 179 17.00 3.11 -3.45
N SER A 180 16.86 2.72 -2.19
CA SER A 180 16.80 1.32 -1.76
C SER A 180 15.41 0.68 -1.94
N MET A 181 14.39 1.46 -2.29
CA MET A 181 13.02 1.00 -2.43
C MET A 181 12.72 0.34 -3.76
N SER A 182 11.59 -0.37 -3.85
CA SER A 182 11.15 -1.08 -5.04
C SER A 182 10.59 -0.18 -6.14
N LEU A 183 10.39 1.10 -5.86
CA LEU A 183 9.94 2.13 -6.80
C LEU A 183 10.91 3.31 -6.82
N HIS A 184 10.89 4.08 -7.91
CA HIS A 184 11.71 5.28 -8.05
C HIS A 184 10.99 6.55 -7.57
N GLY A 185 9.66 6.56 -7.66
CA GLY A 185 8.83 7.66 -7.21
C GLY A 185 7.39 7.55 -7.72
N MET A 186 6.59 8.57 -7.41
CA MET A 186 5.19 8.63 -7.80
C MET A 186 4.77 10.07 -8.00
N ASP A 187 4.13 10.35 -9.14
CA ASP A 187 3.50 11.63 -9.41
C ASP A 187 2.00 11.54 -9.17
N PHE A 188 1.35 12.62 -8.71
CA PHE A 188 -0.10 12.64 -8.57
C PHE A 188 -0.69 14.00 -8.92
N LEU A 189 -1.92 13.95 -9.48
CA LEU A 189 -2.68 15.13 -9.90
C LEU A 189 -3.20 15.92 -8.70
N PRO A 190 -3.38 17.25 -8.83
CA PRO A 190 -3.92 18.08 -7.73
C PRO A 190 -5.43 17.92 -7.55
N GLY A 191 -6.15 17.44 -8.58
CA GLY A 191 -7.61 17.29 -8.57
C GLY A 191 -8.06 16.10 -7.73
N GLU A 192 -9.31 16.16 -7.24
CA GLU A 192 -9.90 15.02 -6.54
C GLU A 192 -10.23 13.89 -7.51
N ALA A 193 -9.90 12.67 -7.10
CA ALA A 193 -10.22 11.42 -7.78
C ALA A 193 -11.42 10.72 -7.16
N THR A 194 -12.05 9.87 -7.95
CA THR A 194 -13.11 8.94 -7.54
C THR A 194 -12.70 7.50 -7.88
N PRO A 195 -13.35 6.47 -7.33
CA PRO A 195 -13.09 5.09 -7.75
C PRO A 195 -13.23 4.89 -9.27
N ALA A 196 -14.15 5.61 -9.93
CA ALA A 196 -14.35 5.49 -11.37
C ALA A 196 -13.11 5.89 -12.20
N ASP A 197 -12.33 6.85 -11.71
CA ASP A 197 -11.11 7.32 -12.39
C ASP A 197 -9.98 6.26 -12.36
N LEU A 198 -10.06 5.29 -11.45
CA LEU A 198 -9.03 4.28 -11.19
C LEU A 198 -9.45 2.87 -11.61
N THR A 199 -10.75 2.64 -11.87
CA THR A 199 -11.32 1.30 -12.12
C THR A 199 -10.70 0.61 -13.32
N ALA A 200 -10.49 1.31 -14.42
CA ALA A 200 -9.96 0.71 -15.66
C ALA A 200 -8.54 0.15 -15.43
N GLU A 201 -7.69 0.90 -14.76
CA GLU A 201 -6.33 0.48 -14.47
C GLU A 201 -6.31 -0.61 -13.37
N HIS A 202 -7.18 -0.53 -12.37
CA HIS A 202 -7.38 -1.61 -11.42
C HIS A 202 -7.73 -2.94 -12.10
N GLU A 203 -8.68 -2.93 -13.05
CA GLU A 203 -9.06 -4.15 -13.79
C GLU A 203 -7.89 -4.69 -14.61
N ARG A 204 -7.09 -3.82 -15.22
CA ARG A 204 -5.86 -4.22 -15.91
C ARG A 204 -4.85 -4.85 -14.94
N LEU A 205 -4.57 -4.20 -13.81
CA LEU A 205 -3.56 -4.65 -12.85
C LEU A 205 -3.91 -6.01 -12.22
N GLN A 206 -5.19 -6.29 -11.97
CA GLN A 206 -5.57 -7.58 -11.37
C GLN A 206 -5.69 -8.72 -12.38
N ALA A 207 -5.65 -8.46 -13.70
CA ALA A 207 -6.00 -9.48 -14.70
C ALA A 207 -5.09 -9.58 -15.92
N ALA A 208 -4.48 -8.47 -16.35
CA ALA A 208 -3.70 -8.47 -17.58
C ALA A 208 -2.42 -9.31 -17.45
N PRO A 209 -2.09 -10.13 -18.46
CA PRO A 209 -0.91 -11.01 -18.40
C PRO A 209 0.43 -10.27 -18.25
N ASP A 210 0.48 -9.01 -18.64
CA ASP A 210 1.65 -8.13 -18.52
C ASP A 210 1.72 -7.42 -17.16
N SER A 211 0.66 -7.48 -16.36
CA SER A 211 0.65 -6.92 -15.01
C SER A 211 1.72 -7.55 -14.11
N SER A 212 2.47 -6.72 -13.39
CA SER A 212 3.45 -7.17 -12.40
C SER A 212 2.81 -8.03 -11.32
N PHE A 213 1.57 -7.71 -10.88
CA PHE A 213 0.84 -8.46 -9.87
C PHE A 213 0.35 -9.84 -10.34
N VAL A 214 0.08 -9.99 -11.64
CA VAL A 214 -0.27 -11.28 -12.24
C VAL A 214 0.99 -12.13 -12.45
N ARG A 215 2.12 -11.49 -12.78
CA ARG A 215 3.39 -12.21 -13.02
C ARG A 215 4.15 -12.55 -11.75
N THR A 216 3.98 -11.77 -10.68
CA THR A 216 4.76 -11.94 -9.45
C THR A 216 3.89 -11.69 -8.23
N LEU A 217 3.81 -12.68 -7.32
CA LEU A 217 3.21 -12.50 -6.01
C LEU A 217 4.11 -11.62 -5.16
N VAL A 218 3.52 -10.62 -4.51
CA VAL A 218 4.23 -9.75 -3.57
C VAL A 218 3.48 -9.61 -2.26
N ALA A 219 4.23 -9.45 -1.17
CA ALA A 219 3.74 -8.97 0.11
C ALA A 219 4.80 -8.05 0.74
N PHE A 220 4.35 -6.91 1.29
CA PHE A 220 5.20 -5.96 2.00
C PHE A 220 4.63 -5.69 3.38
N ARG A 221 5.52 -5.43 4.31
CA ARG A 221 5.22 -4.88 5.61
C ARG A 221 6.28 -3.86 5.99
N ARG A 222 5.87 -2.68 6.40
CA ARG A 222 6.73 -1.59 6.82
C ARG A 222 6.65 -1.41 8.33
N ASP A 223 7.79 -1.29 9.00
CA ASP A 223 7.87 -0.86 10.40
C ASP A 223 8.83 0.35 10.55
N ALA A 224 9.05 0.82 11.77
CA ALA A 224 9.90 1.98 12.01
C ALA A 224 11.35 1.76 11.56
N ASP A 225 11.83 0.52 11.64
CA ASP A 225 13.23 0.17 11.42
C ASP A 225 13.54 -0.26 9.99
N GLY A 226 12.51 -0.65 9.19
CA GLY A 226 12.74 -1.12 7.84
C GLY A 226 11.51 -1.71 7.16
N VAL A 227 11.76 -2.52 6.13
CA VAL A 227 10.74 -3.14 5.28
C VAL A 227 11.01 -4.63 5.14
N ASP A 228 9.97 -5.44 5.36
CA ASP A 228 9.94 -6.84 4.94
C ASP A 228 9.25 -6.94 3.58
N PHE A 229 9.86 -7.62 2.64
CA PHE A 229 9.38 -7.76 1.29
C PHE A 229 9.48 -9.21 0.81
N LEU A 230 8.34 -9.84 0.53
CA LEU A 230 8.26 -11.13 -0.13
C LEU A 230 7.95 -10.94 -1.62
N ARG A 231 8.79 -11.49 -2.47
CA ARG A 231 8.59 -11.54 -3.93
C ARG A 231 8.69 -12.99 -4.42
N GLY A 232 7.55 -13.60 -4.73
CA GLY A 232 7.52 -15.02 -5.05
C GLY A 232 8.00 -15.87 -3.88
N LEU A 233 9.18 -16.49 -4.01
CA LEU A 233 9.83 -17.27 -2.95
C LEU A 233 10.98 -16.53 -2.25
N VAL A 234 11.28 -15.30 -2.65
CA VAL A 234 12.40 -14.53 -2.10
C VAL A 234 11.88 -13.56 -1.04
N LEU A 235 12.29 -13.78 0.19
CA LEU A 235 12.08 -12.86 1.32
C LEU A 235 13.31 -11.96 1.47
N LYS A 236 13.06 -10.66 1.53
CA LYS A 236 14.04 -9.62 1.77
C LYS A 236 13.66 -8.81 3.01
N ARG A 237 14.62 -8.49 3.86
CA ARG A 237 14.52 -7.41 4.85
C ARG A 237 15.50 -6.32 4.49
N LEU A 238 15.05 -5.08 4.50
CA LEU A 238 15.87 -3.89 4.31
C LEU A 238 15.72 -3.00 5.55
N ASP A 239 16.82 -2.71 6.23
CA ASP A 239 16.87 -1.85 7.41
C ASP A 239 18.22 -1.11 7.51
N ALA A 240 18.47 -0.41 8.64
CA ALA A 240 19.69 0.35 8.86
C ALA A 240 21.00 -0.49 8.83
N THR A 241 20.90 -1.81 8.99
CA THR A 241 22.06 -2.73 8.90
C THR A 241 22.35 -3.18 7.48
N GLY A 242 21.47 -2.87 6.54
CA GLY A 242 21.56 -3.23 5.13
C GLY A 242 20.44 -4.17 4.68
N GLU A 243 20.74 -4.98 3.68
CA GLU A 243 19.81 -5.90 3.07
C GLU A 243 20.13 -7.35 3.46
N THR A 244 19.11 -8.10 3.88
CA THR A 244 19.17 -9.56 4.02
C THR A 244 18.21 -10.22 3.05
N ILE A 245 18.67 -11.27 2.36
CA ILE A 245 17.88 -12.02 1.38
C ILE A 245 17.86 -13.49 1.76
N ARG A 246 16.67 -14.10 1.69
CA ARG A 246 16.48 -15.53 1.92
C ARG A 246 15.48 -16.10 0.93
N GLU A 247 15.80 -17.23 0.32
CA GLU A 247 14.87 -18.01 -0.47
C GLU A 247 14.11 -18.99 0.43
N LEU A 248 12.78 -19.03 0.27
CA LEU A 248 11.88 -19.92 0.99
C LEU A 248 11.68 -21.19 0.15
N THR A 249 12.22 -22.30 0.60
CA THR A 249 12.37 -23.51 -0.23
C THR A 249 11.29 -24.56 -0.02
N SER A 250 10.37 -24.36 0.92
CA SER A 250 9.29 -25.31 1.21
C SER A 250 7.95 -24.62 1.45
N ALA A 251 6.86 -25.32 1.11
CA ALA A 251 5.49 -24.82 1.33
C ALA A 251 5.20 -24.46 2.80
N PRO A 252 5.56 -25.28 3.81
CA PRO A 252 5.36 -24.92 5.21
C PRO A 252 6.09 -23.63 5.61
N GLU A 253 7.36 -23.47 5.21
CA GLU A 253 8.13 -22.27 5.49
C GLU A 253 7.53 -21.02 4.85
N TRP A 254 7.11 -21.13 3.58
CA TRP A 254 6.51 -20.04 2.83
C TRP A 254 5.16 -19.61 3.42
N HIS A 255 4.30 -20.59 3.79
CA HIS A 255 3.02 -20.27 4.45
C HIS A 255 3.21 -19.71 5.86
N SER A 256 4.20 -20.21 6.63
CA SER A 256 4.57 -19.61 7.92
C SER A 256 5.06 -18.17 7.75
N CYS A 257 5.87 -17.89 6.74
CA CYS A 257 6.28 -16.52 6.43
C CYS A 257 5.08 -15.61 6.15
N LEU A 258 4.12 -16.04 5.34
CA LEU A 258 2.89 -15.27 5.09
C LEU A 258 2.10 -15.02 6.39
N ALA A 259 1.95 -16.04 7.24
CA ALA A 259 1.16 -15.94 8.46
C ALA A 259 1.87 -15.11 9.55
N ASP A 260 3.14 -15.42 9.84
CA ASP A 260 3.85 -14.91 11.01
C ASP A 260 4.41 -13.51 10.76
N LEU A 261 4.92 -13.26 9.54
CA LEU A 261 5.54 -11.99 9.20
C LEU A 261 4.54 -10.99 8.62
N PHE A 262 3.67 -11.45 7.71
CA PHE A 262 2.70 -10.58 7.03
C PHE A 262 1.27 -10.65 7.60
N GLY A 263 1.01 -11.49 8.60
CA GLY A 263 -0.32 -11.66 9.19
C GLY A 263 -1.36 -12.28 8.24
N LEU A 264 -0.91 -12.89 7.14
CA LEU A 264 -1.75 -13.52 6.12
C LEU A 264 -1.92 -15.02 6.43
N THR A 265 -2.74 -15.34 7.41
CA THR A 265 -2.99 -16.73 7.84
C THR A 265 -3.73 -17.55 6.79
N LEU A 266 -4.48 -16.88 5.89
CA LEU A 266 -5.33 -17.50 4.86
C LEU A 266 -6.24 -18.60 5.45
N SER A 267 -6.78 -18.35 6.65
CA SER A 267 -7.61 -19.34 7.37
C SER A 267 -8.90 -19.70 6.63
N GLU A 268 -9.39 -18.80 5.80
CA GLU A 268 -10.57 -18.97 4.94
C GLU A 268 -10.27 -19.75 3.65
N VAL A 269 -8.99 -19.98 3.32
CA VAL A 269 -8.55 -20.69 2.12
C VAL A 269 -8.31 -22.15 2.47
N ASP A 270 -8.99 -23.06 1.77
CA ASP A 270 -8.83 -24.50 1.98
C ASP A 270 -7.43 -25.02 1.59
N THR A 271 -7.11 -26.22 2.06
CA THR A 271 -5.79 -26.84 1.86
C THR A 271 -5.47 -27.06 0.39
N GLN A 272 -6.47 -27.41 -0.45
CA GLN A 272 -6.25 -27.64 -1.88
C GLN A 272 -5.85 -26.31 -2.58
N ARG A 273 -6.55 -25.23 -2.30
CA ARG A 273 -6.22 -23.91 -2.85
C ARG A 273 -4.86 -23.41 -2.35
N LYS A 274 -4.50 -23.65 -1.07
CA LYS A 274 -3.15 -23.34 -0.54
C LYS A 274 -2.06 -24.12 -1.28
N THR A 275 -2.29 -25.41 -1.55
CA THR A 275 -1.36 -26.25 -2.31
C THR A 275 -1.21 -25.75 -3.75
N LEU A 276 -2.31 -25.40 -4.42
CA LEU A 276 -2.26 -24.82 -5.77
C LEU A 276 -1.55 -23.48 -5.80
N LEU A 277 -1.77 -22.63 -4.81
CA LEU A 277 -1.07 -21.36 -4.68
C LEU A 277 0.45 -21.57 -4.59
N TRP A 278 0.92 -22.46 -3.73
CA TRP A 278 2.33 -22.81 -3.61
C TRP A 278 2.91 -23.28 -4.95
N HIS A 279 2.27 -24.22 -5.64
CA HIS A 279 2.74 -24.72 -6.93
C HIS A 279 2.81 -23.62 -8.00
N ARG A 280 1.84 -22.71 -8.03
CA ARG A 280 1.85 -21.57 -8.96
C ARG A 280 3.03 -20.63 -8.69
N VAL A 281 3.27 -20.30 -7.43
CA VAL A 281 4.37 -19.40 -7.03
C VAL A 281 5.72 -20.06 -7.32
N THR A 282 5.89 -21.36 -7.03
CA THR A 282 7.12 -22.12 -7.34
C THR A 282 7.39 -22.14 -8.83
N ALA A 283 6.39 -22.47 -9.66
CA ALA A 283 6.56 -22.50 -11.10
C ALA A 283 6.94 -21.12 -11.70
N ALA A 284 6.38 -20.04 -11.14
CA ALA A 284 6.74 -18.69 -11.55
C ALA A 284 8.18 -18.33 -11.15
N HIS A 285 8.60 -18.76 -9.97
CA HIS A 285 9.98 -18.57 -9.49
C HIS A 285 11.00 -19.33 -10.35
N GLU A 286 10.74 -20.59 -10.67
CA GLU A 286 11.57 -21.40 -11.57
C GLU A 286 11.72 -20.76 -12.96
N LYS A 287 10.62 -20.24 -13.50
CA LYS A 287 10.61 -19.52 -14.77
C LYS A 287 11.46 -18.23 -14.70
N TRP A 288 11.36 -17.49 -13.61
CA TRP A 288 12.19 -16.30 -13.40
C TRP A 288 13.68 -16.64 -13.33
N LEU A 289 14.06 -17.68 -12.57
CA LEU A 289 15.45 -18.17 -12.51
C LEU A 289 15.99 -18.59 -13.88
N ALA A 290 15.17 -19.27 -14.69
CA ALA A 290 15.55 -19.67 -16.04
C ALA A 290 15.78 -18.46 -16.96
N GLY A 291 14.95 -17.41 -16.85
CA GLY A 291 15.09 -16.17 -17.64
C GLY A 291 16.27 -15.29 -17.21
N SER A 292 16.66 -15.35 -15.93
CA SER A 292 17.79 -14.56 -15.40
C SER A 292 19.17 -15.14 -15.74
N ARG A 293 19.21 -16.35 -16.32
CA ARG A 293 20.46 -17.04 -16.73
C ARG A 293 20.79 -16.89 -18.21
N GLN A 294 19.94 -16.21 -18.98
CA GLN A 294 20.12 -15.88 -20.38
C GLN A 294 20.56 -14.41 -20.54
#